data_b3ebfc731d7ef6958fab08c9d902a32d
#
_entry.id   b3ebfc731d7ef6958fab08c9d902a32d
#
_cell.length_a   1.000
_cell.length_b   1.000
_cell.length_c   1.000
_cell.angle_alpha   90.00
_cell.angle_beta   90.00
_cell.angle_gamma   90.00
#
_symmetry.space_group_name_H-M   'P 1'
#
loop_
_entity.id
_entity.type
_entity.pdbx_description
1 polymer ?
#
loop_
_entity_poly.entity_id
_entity_poly.type
_entity_poly.pdbx_seq_one_letter_code
_entity_poly.pdbx_strand_id
1 'polypeptide(L)'
;MKEDTTKKPTKEGLTPGIGSIVEGKIVARDRAALYIDLGNQGTGIIYGREFYEVKDAIKGLGIGDTVFAKIVEMENEDGYRELSMRDATREIGWQKLRELKDSEEIITVKINGVNKGGLLTSVNGMAAFLPVSQLSPENYPRVADADKAKILKELQKFIGKTLEVKVLDLLAEENKLILSEKAKTEQNLKKILANYAKGQVVDGTVTGIADFGAFIKFGAAPEEIEGLIHISELDWQLVSNPGEVVKVGQTLQAKIIDINNSQVFLSLKALKENPWEEIEKNYKKGDKIKGKVISFSAFGAFVEVLPKIRGLCHISEFTSSKEMEDSLKAGQSYEFDILTIEPKEHRMSLKLSK
;
A
#
# COMPACT_ATOMS: atom_id res chain seq x y z
N MET A 1 34.19 -18.38 7.34
CA MET A 1 34.65 -17.13 7.97
C MET A 1 33.61 -16.08 7.59
N LYS A 2 32.68 -15.78 8.48
CA LYS A 2 31.69 -14.70 8.30
C LYS A 2 32.19 -13.55 9.15
N GLU A 3 32.55 -12.46 8.50
CA GLU A 3 32.94 -11.23 9.18
C GLU A 3 31.70 -10.59 9.81
N ASP A 4 31.80 -10.42 11.11
CA ASP A 4 30.85 -9.78 12.00
C ASP A 4 31.04 -8.26 11.88
N THR A 5 30.24 -7.59 11.04
CA THR A 5 30.28 -6.13 10.86
C THR A 5 29.30 -5.44 11.79
N THR A 6 29.54 -5.51 13.09
CA THR A 6 28.95 -4.57 14.05
C THR A 6 29.70 -3.23 13.96
N LYS A 7 29.24 -2.31 13.12
CA LYS A 7 29.71 -0.91 13.13
C LYS A 7 29.22 -0.24 14.41
N LYS A 8 30.18 0.01 15.33
CA LYS A 8 30.03 0.86 16.51
C LYS A 8 29.67 2.30 16.10
N PRO A 9 28.76 3.00 16.80
CA PRO A 9 28.60 4.43 16.67
C PRO A 9 29.66 5.14 17.53
N THR A 10 30.90 5.21 17.06
CA THR A 10 31.92 6.12 17.61
C THR A 10 32.11 7.27 16.64
N LYS A 11 31.50 8.42 16.92
CA LYS A 11 32.02 9.70 16.43
C LYS A 11 33.28 9.97 17.21
N GLU A 12 34.45 9.76 16.62
CA GLU A 12 35.74 10.17 17.14
C GLU A 12 35.74 11.68 17.41
N GLY A 13 36.04 12.09 18.64
CA GLY A 13 36.45 13.44 18.96
C GLY A 13 35.58 14.28 19.90
N LEU A 14 34.40 13.85 20.34
CA LEU A 14 33.59 14.57 21.32
C LEU A 14 33.60 13.80 22.66
N THR A 15 33.99 14.45 23.74
CA THR A 15 33.77 13.91 25.10
C THR A 15 32.28 13.71 25.32
N PRO A 16 31.81 12.49 25.65
CA PRO A 16 30.40 12.25 25.91
C PRO A 16 29.90 13.14 27.04
N GLY A 17 28.80 13.86 26.75
CA GLY A 17 28.09 14.71 27.69
C GLY A 17 26.86 14.04 28.27
N ILE A 18 26.08 14.79 29.05
CA ILE A 18 24.76 14.38 29.55
C ILE A 18 23.88 13.91 28.37
N GLY A 19 23.24 12.77 28.55
CA GLY A 19 22.40 12.16 27.53
C GLY A 19 23.12 11.19 26.57
N SER A 20 24.46 11.15 26.58
CA SER A 20 25.23 10.20 25.76
C SER A 20 25.19 8.79 26.34
N ILE A 21 25.08 7.79 25.44
CA ILE A 21 25.24 6.38 25.80
C ILE A 21 26.72 6.05 25.76
N VAL A 22 27.22 5.48 26.85
CA VAL A 22 28.59 5.05 27.03
C VAL A 22 28.67 3.57 27.30
N GLU A 23 29.75 2.96 26.83
CA GLU A 23 30.10 1.57 27.13
C GLU A 23 31.13 1.59 28.29
N GLY A 24 30.91 0.75 29.31
CA GLY A 24 31.81 0.64 30.41
C GLY A 24 31.86 -0.75 31.01
N LYS A 25 32.88 -1.02 31.85
CA LYS A 25 33.04 -2.30 32.53
C LYS A 25 32.68 -2.20 34.01
N ILE A 26 31.97 -3.19 34.50
CA ILE A 26 31.64 -3.28 35.92
C ILE A 26 32.95 -3.51 36.73
N VAL A 27 33.29 -2.60 37.62
CA VAL A 27 34.49 -2.70 38.46
C VAL A 27 34.19 -3.02 39.92
N ALA A 28 33.01 -2.63 40.39
CA ALA A 28 32.56 -2.97 41.73
C ALA A 28 31.04 -3.03 41.82
N ARG A 29 30.55 -3.82 42.77
CA ARG A 29 29.14 -3.93 43.11
C ARG A 29 28.93 -3.89 44.59
N ASP A 30 28.10 -2.99 45.05
CA ASP A 30 27.73 -2.85 46.46
C ASP A 30 26.23 -3.27 46.63
N ARG A 31 25.69 -3.19 47.85
CA ARG A 31 24.31 -3.57 48.18
C ARG A 31 23.26 -2.77 47.40
N ALA A 32 23.56 -1.50 47.11
CA ALA A 32 22.65 -0.56 46.46
C ALA A 32 23.31 0.30 45.37
N ALA A 33 24.52 -0.11 44.89
CA ALA A 33 25.24 0.63 43.86
C ALA A 33 26.03 -0.31 42.96
N LEU A 34 26.23 0.12 41.71
CA LEU A 34 27.08 -0.53 40.70
C LEU A 34 28.05 0.52 40.15
N TYR A 35 29.34 0.21 40.20
CA TYR A 35 30.42 1.08 39.72
C TYR A 35 30.90 0.58 38.36
N ILE A 36 31.05 1.50 37.43
CA ILE A 36 31.33 1.20 36.01
C ILE A 36 32.56 2.06 35.60
N ASP A 37 33.62 1.40 35.16
CA ASP A 37 34.78 2.08 34.57
C ASP A 37 34.46 2.49 33.12
N LEU A 38 34.51 3.78 32.84
CA LEU A 38 34.30 4.40 31.56
C LEU A 38 35.62 4.76 30.84
N GLY A 39 36.72 4.18 31.28
CA GLY A 39 38.05 4.44 30.74
C GLY A 39 38.50 5.91 31.00
N ASN A 40 38.90 6.61 29.95
CA ASN A 40 39.32 8.02 30.02
C ASN A 40 38.28 8.99 30.57
N GLN A 41 37.05 8.53 30.75
CA GLN A 41 35.93 9.34 31.23
C GLN A 41 35.70 9.19 32.75
N GLY A 42 36.55 8.41 33.44
CA GLY A 42 36.44 8.18 34.89
C GLY A 42 35.46 7.07 35.24
N THR A 43 34.94 7.10 36.47
CA THR A 43 34.02 6.08 36.99
C THR A 43 32.60 6.59 37.00
N GLY A 44 31.69 5.76 36.49
CA GLY A 44 30.27 5.99 36.59
C GLY A 44 29.65 5.16 37.72
N ILE A 45 28.53 5.63 38.24
CA ILE A 45 27.76 4.97 39.30
C ILE A 45 26.30 4.85 38.92
N ILE A 46 25.71 3.68 39.21
CA ILE A 46 24.25 3.44 39.16
C ILE A 46 23.85 3.13 40.60
N TYR A 47 22.96 3.93 41.18
CA TYR A 47 22.55 3.79 42.58
C TYR A 47 21.07 4.17 42.81
N GLY A 48 20.62 4.03 44.04
CA GLY A 48 19.28 4.43 44.45
C GLY A 48 18.19 3.69 43.69
N ARG A 49 17.17 4.43 43.26
CA ARG A 49 16.01 3.88 42.58
C ARG A 49 16.39 3.18 41.27
N GLU A 50 17.29 3.77 40.51
CA GLU A 50 17.76 3.21 39.23
C GLU A 50 18.37 1.81 39.42
N PHE A 51 19.23 1.63 40.44
CA PHE A 51 19.85 0.34 40.78
C PHE A 51 18.78 -0.73 41.08
N TYR A 52 17.72 -0.38 41.83
CA TYR A 52 16.66 -1.32 42.16
C TYR A 52 15.78 -1.68 40.94
N GLU A 53 15.57 -0.74 40.05
CA GLU A 53 14.78 -0.96 38.83
C GLU A 53 15.50 -1.88 37.80
N VAL A 54 16.87 -1.79 37.75
CA VAL A 54 17.67 -2.65 36.86
C VAL A 54 18.19 -3.92 37.54
N LYS A 55 17.83 -4.18 38.80
CA LYS A 55 18.35 -5.26 39.62
C LYS A 55 18.26 -6.63 38.97
N ASP A 56 17.15 -6.94 38.31
CA ASP A 56 16.98 -8.20 37.63
C ASP A 56 17.84 -8.32 36.35
N ALA A 57 18.05 -7.20 35.65
CA ALA A 57 18.91 -7.15 34.47
C ALA A 57 20.39 -7.33 34.81
N ILE A 58 20.82 -6.83 35.94
CA ILE A 58 22.23 -6.93 36.42
C ILE A 58 22.50 -8.18 37.27
N LYS A 59 21.49 -9.01 37.55
CA LYS A 59 21.63 -10.17 38.44
C LYS A 59 22.60 -11.23 37.91
N GLY A 60 22.70 -11.35 36.59
CA GLY A 60 23.61 -12.28 35.90
C GLY A 60 24.95 -11.67 35.50
N LEU A 61 25.18 -10.39 35.79
CA LEU A 61 26.43 -9.71 35.45
C LEU A 61 27.43 -9.73 36.60
N GLY A 62 28.69 -9.97 36.26
CA GLY A 62 29.83 -10.00 37.18
C GLY A 62 30.80 -8.80 37.00
N ILE A 63 31.79 -8.71 37.87
CA ILE A 63 32.90 -7.76 37.71
C ILE A 63 33.65 -8.10 36.42
N GLY A 64 33.93 -7.08 35.59
CA GLY A 64 34.57 -7.20 34.28
C GLY A 64 33.61 -7.26 33.10
N ASP A 65 32.30 -7.52 33.34
CA ASP A 65 31.32 -7.51 32.28
C ASP A 65 31.08 -6.10 31.71
N THR A 66 30.85 -6.03 30.40
CA THR A 66 30.61 -4.77 29.71
C THR A 66 29.12 -4.45 29.71
N VAL A 67 28.80 -3.20 30.04
CA VAL A 67 27.44 -2.68 30.08
C VAL A 67 27.35 -1.35 29.33
N PHE A 68 26.13 -1.07 28.82
CA PHE A 68 25.80 0.24 28.25
C PHE A 68 24.97 1.03 29.25
N ALA A 69 25.34 2.28 29.46
CA ALA A 69 24.59 3.19 30.32
C ALA A 69 24.53 4.59 29.71
N LYS A 70 23.47 5.34 30.02
CA LYS A 70 23.32 6.74 29.62
C LYS A 70 23.79 7.65 30.74
N ILE A 71 24.57 8.67 30.40
CA ILE A 71 25.02 9.67 31.36
C ILE A 71 23.82 10.57 31.72
N VAL A 72 23.44 10.57 32.98
CA VAL A 72 22.37 11.41 33.54
C VAL A 72 22.96 12.69 34.11
N GLU A 73 24.07 12.57 34.83
CA GLU A 73 24.81 13.68 35.44
C GLU A 73 26.33 13.49 35.25
N MET A 74 27.04 14.58 34.99
CA MET A 74 28.47 14.52 34.68
C MET A 74 29.34 14.28 35.92
N GLU A 75 28.93 14.78 37.08
CA GLU A 75 29.65 14.65 38.33
C GLU A 75 28.66 14.84 39.49
N ASN A 76 28.52 13.84 40.35
CA ASN A 76 27.75 13.93 41.58
C ASN A 76 28.65 14.44 42.76
N GLU A 77 28.10 14.55 43.96
CA GLU A 77 28.80 15.03 45.16
C GLU A 77 30.06 14.20 45.50
N ASP A 78 30.10 12.92 45.08
CA ASP A 78 31.20 11.98 45.30
C ASP A 78 32.24 11.94 44.14
N GLY A 79 32.04 12.76 43.09
CA GLY A 79 32.93 12.82 41.93
C GLY A 79 32.69 11.70 40.88
N TYR A 80 31.56 10.96 40.96
CA TYR A 80 31.19 9.95 40.00
C TYR A 80 30.19 10.51 38.95
N ARG A 81 30.22 9.94 37.75
CA ARG A 81 29.17 10.19 36.73
C ARG A 81 27.94 9.37 37.05
N GLU A 82 26.80 10.02 37.12
CA GLU A 82 25.56 9.32 37.34
C GLU A 82 25.06 8.67 36.03
N LEU A 83 24.72 7.39 36.10
CA LEU A 83 24.41 6.58 34.96
C LEU A 83 23.03 5.92 35.09
N SER A 84 22.29 5.79 33.94
CA SER A 84 21.07 5.02 33.82
C SER A 84 21.22 3.91 32.79
N MET A 85 21.10 2.65 33.19
CA MET A 85 21.05 1.51 32.31
C MET A 85 19.68 1.37 31.65
N ARG A 86 18.64 1.73 32.37
CA ARG A 86 17.25 1.66 31.86
C ARG A 86 17.09 2.58 30.65
N ASP A 87 17.51 3.84 30.78
CA ASP A 87 17.38 4.82 29.71
C ASP A 87 18.28 4.48 28.50
N ALA A 88 19.50 3.93 28.77
CA ALA A 88 20.33 3.40 27.69
C ALA A 88 19.67 2.25 26.94
N THR A 89 19.15 1.25 27.66
CA THR A 89 18.47 0.09 27.05
C THR A 89 17.27 0.53 26.24
N ARG A 90 16.50 1.50 26.76
CA ARG A 90 15.35 2.06 26.06
C ARG A 90 15.76 2.77 24.77
N GLU A 91 16.78 3.61 24.82
CA GLU A 91 17.25 4.37 23.65
C GLU A 91 17.87 3.48 22.58
N ILE A 92 18.69 2.50 22.98
CA ILE A 92 19.22 1.47 22.06
C ILE A 92 18.08 0.67 21.42
N GLY A 93 17.07 0.31 22.20
CA GLY A 93 15.88 -0.37 21.68
C GLY A 93 15.14 0.47 20.63
N TRP A 94 14.94 1.77 20.89
CA TRP A 94 14.33 2.68 19.93
C TRP A 94 15.19 2.87 18.67
N GLN A 95 16.51 2.94 18.81
CA GLN A 95 17.40 3.03 17.66
C GLN A 95 17.28 1.79 16.76
N LYS A 96 17.30 0.59 17.33
CA LYS A 96 17.08 -0.67 16.58
C LYS A 96 15.71 -0.69 15.88
N LEU A 97 14.66 -0.16 16.52
CA LEU A 97 13.35 -0.08 15.91
C LEU A 97 13.30 0.93 14.75
N ARG A 98 14.05 2.04 14.84
CA ARG A 98 14.21 2.98 13.70
C ARG A 98 14.93 2.30 12.54
N GLU A 99 16.01 1.57 12.81
CA GLU A 99 16.73 0.78 11.80
C GLU A 99 15.82 -0.24 11.11
N LEU A 100 14.97 -0.96 11.88
CA LEU A 100 13.97 -1.89 11.34
C LEU A 100 12.90 -1.18 10.51
N LYS A 101 12.48 0.02 10.89
CA LYS A 101 11.54 0.83 10.10
C LYS A 101 12.18 1.28 8.79
N ASP A 102 13.41 1.80 8.85
CA ASP A 102 14.12 2.37 7.70
C ASP A 102 14.55 1.27 6.69
N SER A 103 14.91 0.08 7.18
CA SER A 103 15.23 -1.08 6.36
C SER A 103 13.99 -1.77 5.80
N GLU A 104 12.80 -1.38 6.25
CA GLU A 104 11.54 -2.03 5.89
C GLU A 104 11.54 -3.56 6.15
N GLU A 105 12.26 -4.01 7.15
CA GLU A 105 12.43 -5.43 7.45
C GLU A 105 11.15 -6.06 8.00
N ILE A 106 10.86 -7.29 7.55
CA ILE A 106 9.75 -8.09 8.05
C ILE A 106 10.20 -8.79 9.32
N ILE A 107 9.50 -8.55 10.41
CA ILE A 107 9.74 -9.18 11.70
C ILE A 107 8.59 -10.11 12.09
N THR A 108 8.92 -11.18 12.81
CA THR A 108 7.93 -12.11 13.37
C THR A 108 7.65 -11.72 14.81
N VAL A 109 6.37 -11.47 15.14
CA VAL A 109 5.94 -11.10 16.49
C VAL A 109 4.92 -12.08 17.03
N LYS A 110 4.99 -12.37 18.33
CA LYS A 110 3.99 -13.18 19.04
C LYS A 110 2.94 -12.25 19.65
N ILE A 111 1.67 -12.55 19.40
CA ILE A 111 0.57 -11.77 19.94
C ILE A 111 0.34 -12.12 21.41
N ASN A 112 0.49 -11.14 22.30
CA ASN A 112 0.39 -11.29 23.74
C ASN A 112 -1.00 -10.97 24.28
N GLY A 113 -1.77 -10.13 23.55
CA GLY A 113 -3.09 -9.70 23.97
C GLY A 113 -3.84 -9.00 22.86
N VAL A 114 -5.07 -8.61 23.16
CA VAL A 114 -5.96 -7.92 22.21
C VAL A 114 -6.75 -6.82 22.92
N ASN A 115 -7.11 -5.79 22.18
CA ASN A 115 -8.08 -4.78 22.61
C ASN A 115 -9.09 -4.50 21.49
N LYS A 116 -10.02 -3.56 21.70
CA LYS A 116 -11.07 -3.20 20.73
C LYS A 116 -10.52 -2.59 19.43
N GLY A 117 -9.28 -2.12 19.42
CA GLY A 117 -8.64 -1.47 18.27
C GLY A 117 -7.64 -2.34 17.52
N GLY A 118 -7.20 -3.48 18.12
CA GLY A 118 -6.19 -4.33 17.49
C GLY A 118 -5.50 -5.31 18.42
N LEU A 119 -4.36 -5.80 17.96
CA LEU A 119 -3.54 -6.80 18.62
C LEU A 119 -2.40 -6.12 19.40
N LEU A 120 -2.09 -6.66 20.57
CA LEU A 120 -1.00 -6.20 21.44
C LEU A 120 0.14 -7.21 21.42
N THR A 121 1.35 -6.71 21.26
CA THR A 121 2.58 -7.50 21.26
C THR A 121 3.74 -6.71 21.83
N SER A 122 4.94 -7.28 21.80
CA SER A 122 6.17 -6.59 22.16
C SER A 122 7.27 -6.91 21.15
N VAL A 123 8.09 -5.92 20.85
CA VAL A 123 9.29 -6.03 19.99
C VAL A 123 10.47 -5.48 20.76
N ASN A 124 11.52 -6.27 20.94
CA ASN A 124 12.72 -5.90 21.72
C ASN A 124 12.38 -5.36 23.13
N GLY A 125 11.37 -5.93 23.80
CA GLY A 125 10.92 -5.50 25.12
C GLY A 125 10.02 -4.26 25.14
N MET A 126 9.76 -3.63 23.98
CA MET A 126 8.88 -2.48 23.88
C MET A 126 7.48 -2.88 23.47
N ALA A 127 6.48 -2.24 24.08
CA ALA A 127 5.07 -2.47 23.73
C ALA A 127 4.79 -2.04 22.29
N ALA A 128 4.13 -2.94 21.54
CA ALA A 128 3.80 -2.73 20.15
C ALA A 128 2.31 -2.99 19.92
N PHE A 129 1.73 -2.23 19.00
CA PHE A 129 0.33 -2.30 18.64
C PHE A 129 0.16 -2.52 17.16
N LEU A 130 -0.65 -3.51 16.79
CA LEU A 130 -1.07 -3.79 15.43
C LEU A 130 -2.56 -3.45 15.29
N PRO A 131 -2.90 -2.29 14.71
CA PRO A 131 -4.30 -1.88 14.51
C PRO A 131 -5.06 -2.89 13.64
N VAL A 132 -6.37 -3.08 13.88
CA VAL A 132 -7.23 -3.91 13.03
C VAL A 132 -7.15 -3.48 11.57
N SER A 133 -7.09 -2.18 11.29
CA SER A 133 -6.97 -1.63 9.94
C SER A 133 -5.67 -2.00 9.22
N GLN A 134 -4.66 -2.45 9.96
CA GLN A 134 -3.35 -2.86 9.45
C GLN A 134 -3.17 -4.37 9.35
N LEU A 135 -4.20 -5.16 9.66
CA LEU A 135 -4.22 -6.61 9.39
C LEU A 135 -4.33 -6.87 7.90
N SER A 136 -3.77 -7.98 7.44
CA SER A 136 -3.94 -8.47 6.06
C SER A 136 -5.42 -8.74 5.75
N PRO A 137 -5.85 -8.74 4.49
CA PRO A 137 -7.23 -9.07 4.11
C PRO A 137 -7.70 -10.44 4.59
N GLU A 138 -6.76 -11.38 4.78
CA GLU A 138 -7.01 -12.74 5.27
C GLU A 138 -7.32 -12.75 6.77
N ASN A 139 -6.63 -11.91 7.53
CA ASN A 139 -6.73 -11.83 8.99
C ASN A 139 -7.70 -10.72 9.46
N TYR A 140 -8.21 -9.91 8.53
CA TYR A 140 -9.18 -8.87 8.86
C TYR A 140 -10.52 -9.47 9.30
N PRO A 141 -11.05 -9.11 10.49
CA PRO A 141 -12.31 -9.64 10.99
C PRO A 141 -13.49 -9.19 10.13
N ARG A 142 -14.08 -10.10 9.37
CA ARG A 142 -15.27 -9.86 8.55
C ARG A 142 -16.52 -9.98 9.42
N VAL A 143 -16.92 -8.90 10.06
CA VAL A 143 -18.10 -8.85 10.95
C VAL A 143 -19.12 -7.90 10.35
N ALA A 144 -20.37 -8.39 10.20
CA ALA A 144 -21.51 -7.54 9.85
C ALA A 144 -21.70 -6.46 10.92
N ASP A 145 -22.08 -5.24 10.51
CA ASP A 145 -22.42 -4.10 11.37
C ASP A 145 -21.26 -3.50 12.20
N ALA A 146 -20.00 -3.81 11.88
CA ALA A 146 -18.81 -3.31 12.59
C ALA A 146 -18.91 -3.43 14.14
N ASP A 147 -19.59 -4.48 14.65
CA ASP A 147 -19.79 -4.75 16.06
C ASP A 147 -18.44 -4.99 16.77
N LYS A 148 -18.06 -4.04 17.62
CA LYS A 148 -16.79 -4.04 18.35
C LYS A 148 -16.61 -5.25 19.26
N ALA A 149 -17.70 -5.84 19.78
CA ALA A 149 -17.64 -7.02 20.63
C ALA A 149 -17.33 -8.29 19.79
N LYS A 150 -17.93 -8.40 18.63
CA LYS A 150 -17.65 -9.50 17.69
C LYS A 150 -16.23 -9.38 17.12
N ILE A 151 -15.78 -8.17 16.77
CA ILE A 151 -14.40 -7.92 16.34
C ILE A 151 -13.41 -8.38 17.41
N LEU A 152 -13.62 -8.01 18.67
CA LEU A 152 -12.76 -8.43 19.78
C LEU A 152 -12.69 -9.96 19.90
N LYS A 153 -13.82 -10.66 19.77
CA LYS A 153 -13.88 -12.13 19.82
C LYS A 153 -13.09 -12.79 18.69
N GLU A 154 -13.15 -12.22 17.48
CA GLU A 154 -12.34 -12.70 16.36
C GLU A 154 -10.85 -12.45 16.59
N LEU A 155 -10.48 -11.28 17.12
CA LEU A 155 -9.10 -10.95 17.45
C LEU A 155 -8.51 -11.84 18.54
N GLN A 156 -9.32 -12.33 19.50
CA GLN A 156 -8.86 -13.26 20.56
C GLN A 156 -8.27 -14.55 20.01
N LYS A 157 -8.65 -14.97 18.80
CA LYS A 157 -8.09 -16.15 18.11
C LYS A 157 -6.60 -16.01 17.76
N PHE A 158 -6.08 -14.79 17.77
CA PHE A 158 -4.67 -14.50 17.48
C PHE A 158 -3.76 -14.55 18.70
N ILE A 159 -4.32 -14.57 19.91
CA ILE A 159 -3.50 -14.65 21.14
C ILE A 159 -2.66 -15.93 21.12
N GLY A 160 -1.35 -15.76 21.32
CA GLY A 160 -0.36 -16.83 21.28
C GLY A 160 0.14 -17.19 19.88
N LYS A 161 -0.49 -16.71 18.81
CA LYS A 161 -0.02 -16.89 17.43
C LYS A 161 1.11 -15.93 17.10
N THR A 162 1.90 -16.30 16.10
CA THR A 162 2.93 -15.46 15.51
C THR A 162 2.43 -14.86 14.20
N LEU A 163 2.70 -13.57 14.00
CA LEU A 163 2.40 -12.85 12.76
C LEU A 163 3.68 -12.21 12.23
N GLU A 164 3.79 -12.13 10.92
CA GLU A 164 4.85 -11.40 10.24
C GLU A 164 4.36 -10.01 9.91
N VAL A 165 5.07 -9.02 10.43
CA VAL A 165 4.68 -7.61 10.36
C VAL A 165 5.86 -6.73 10.04
N LYS A 166 5.61 -5.49 9.66
CA LYS A 166 6.59 -4.42 9.54
C LYS A 166 6.33 -3.33 10.55
N VAL A 167 7.38 -2.60 10.90
CA VAL A 167 7.26 -1.38 11.68
C VAL A 167 6.69 -0.28 10.77
N LEU A 168 5.48 0.18 11.10
CA LEU A 168 4.80 1.25 10.36
C LEU A 168 5.19 2.61 10.91
N ASP A 169 5.12 2.78 12.24
CA ASP A 169 5.45 4.05 12.89
C ASP A 169 5.99 3.88 14.29
N LEU A 170 6.76 4.89 14.75
CA LEU A 170 7.45 4.95 16.02
C LEU A 170 7.05 6.23 16.75
N LEU A 171 6.26 6.11 17.80
CA LEU A 171 5.85 7.19 18.68
C LEU A 171 6.67 7.12 19.98
N ALA A 172 7.92 7.57 19.90
CA ALA A 172 8.89 7.45 21.00
C ALA A 172 8.43 8.18 22.27
N GLU A 173 7.78 9.33 22.14
CA GLU A 173 7.24 10.11 23.27
C GLU A 173 6.11 9.36 24.00
N GLU A 174 5.29 8.60 23.29
CA GLU A 174 4.21 7.80 23.85
C GLU A 174 4.63 6.37 24.18
N ASN A 175 5.88 5.99 23.96
CA ASN A 175 6.39 4.61 24.04
C ASN A 175 5.52 3.61 23.25
N LYS A 176 5.04 4.02 22.07
CA LYS A 176 4.19 3.19 21.22
C LYS A 176 4.90 2.86 19.91
N LEU A 177 4.83 1.61 19.54
CA LEU A 177 5.27 1.06 18.26
C LEU A 177 4.04 0.59 17.49
N ILE A 178 3.85 1.10 16.29
CA ILE A 178 2.75 0.70 15.43
C ILE A 178 3.28 -0.25 14.36
N LEU A 179 2.63 -1.39 14.23
CA LEU A 179 2.97 -2.45 13.30
C LEU A 179 1.92 -2.55 12.18
N SER A 180 2.33 -3.13 11.06
CA SER A 180 1.45 -3.40 9.91
C SER A 180 1.76 -4.75 9.29
N GLU A 181 0.74 -5.57 9.14
CA GLU A 181 0.77 -6.80 8.33
C GLU A 181 0.54 -6.48 6.86
N LYS A 182 -0.31 -5.49 6.55
CA LYS A 182 -0.53 -4.99 5.18
C LYS A 182 0.74 -4.52 4.50
N ALA A 183 1.62 -3.81 5.23
CA ALA A 183 2.87 -3.30 4.68
C ALA A 183 3.80 -4.44 4.20
N LYS A 184 3.75 -5.63 4.84
CA LYS A 184 4.39 -6.86 4.34
C LYS A 184 3.79 -7.29 3.00
N THR A 185 2.46 -7.38 2.93
CA THR A 185 1.76 -7.80 1.72
C THR A 185 2.04 -6.83 0.56
N GLU A 186 2.00 -5.53 0.82
CA GLU A 186 2.33 -4.49 -0.16
C GLU A 186 3.79 -4.58 -0.63
N GLN A 187 4.73 -4.86 0.26
CA GLN A 187 6.13 -5.03 -0.14
C GLN A 187 6.35 -6.27 -1.00
N ASN A 188 5.73 -7.39 -0.66
CA ASN A 188 5.79 -8.60 -1.47
C ASN A 188 5.17 -8.34 -2.86
N LEU A 189 4.01 -7.67 -2.88
CA LEU A 189 3.37 -7.29 -4.13
C LEU A 189 4.25 -6.35 -4.98
N LYS A 190 4.91 -5.36 -4.37
CA LYS A 190 5.88 -4.50 -5.09
C LYS A 190 7.04 -5.29 -5.70
N LYS A 191 7.57 -6.29 -4.98
CA LYS A 191 8.64 -7.17 -5.50
C LYS A 191 8.16 -7.98 -6.70
N ILE A 192 6.95 -8.53 -6.63
CA ILE A 192 6.35 -9.29 -7.73
C ILE A 192 6.08 -8.36 -8.92
N LEU A 193 5.52 -7.17 -8.66
CA LEU A 193 5.22 -6.17 -9.69
C LEU A 193 6.47 -5.63 -10.40
N ALA A 194 7.64 -5.67 -9.77
CA ALA A 194 8.90 -5.29 -10.42
C ALA A 194 9.24 -6.17 -11.63
N ASN A 195 8.65 -7.36 -11.73
CA ASN A 195 8.81 -8.26 -12.89
C ASN A 195 7.87 -7.91 -14.06
N TYR A 196 6.95 -6.96 -13.87
CA TYR A 196 5.98 -6.54 -14.87
C TYR A 196 6.25 -5.11 -15.33
N ALA A 197 6.02 -4.85 -16.61
CA ALA A 197 6.22 -3.55 -17.19
C ALA A 197 4.96 -3.02 -17.89
N LYS A 198 4.83 -1.70 -17.93
CA LYS A 198 3.81 -1.03 -18.74
C LYS A 198 3.97 -1.44 -20.21
N GLY A 199 2.87 -1.82 -20.83
CA GLY A 199 2.85 -2.32 -22.21
C GLY A 199 2.95 -3.84 -22.34
N GLN A 200 3.28 -4.56 -21.29
CA GLN A 200 3.33 -6.02 -21.28
C GLN A 200 1.94 -6.63 -21.39
N VAL A 201 1.82 -7.71 -22.16
CA VAL A 201 0.59 -8.52 -22.27
C VAL A 201 0.67 -9.67 -21.27
N VAL A 202 -0.40 -9.88 -20.54
CA VAL A 202 -0.52 -10.95 -19.55
C VAL A 202 -1.78 -11.77 -19.78
N ASP A 203 -1.69 -13.06 -19.51
CA ASP A 203 -2.84 -13.97 -19.48
C ASP A 203 -3.44 -13.96 -18.08
N GLY A 204 -4.74 -13.77 -17.98
CA GLY A 204 -5.42 -13.71 -16.68
C GLY A 204 -6.85 -14.21 -16.74
N THR A 205 -7.39 -14.51 -15.57
CA THR A 205 -8.77 -14.99 -15.40
C THR A 205 -9.60 -13.92 -14.69
N VAL A 206 -10.79 -13.62 -15.21
CA VAL A 206 -11.72 -12.67 -14.59
C VAL A 206 -12.26 -13.25 -13.28
N THR A 207 -11.98 -12.55 -12.18
CA THR A 207 -12.39 -12.96 -10.81
C THR A 207 -13.68 -12.29 -10.37
N GLY A 208 -13.96 -11.07 -10.87
CA GLY A 208 -15.14 -10.30 -10.49
C GLY A 208 -15.49 -9.25 -11.52
N ILE A 209 -16.75 -8.84 -11.50
CA ILE A 209 -17.30 -7.77 -12.35
C ILE A 209 -18.02 -6.78 -11.45
N ALA A 210 -17.70 -5.49 -11.61
CA ALA A 210 -18.37 -4.37 -10.98
C ALA A 210 -18.86 -3.38 -12.05
N ASP A 211 -19.72 -2.43 -11.70
CA ASP A 211 -20.27 -1.45 -12.66
C ASP A 211 -19.19 -0.61 -13.34
N PHE A 212 -18.07 -0.37 -12.65
CA PHE A 212 -16.94 0.42 -13.15
C PHE A 212 -15.87 -0.38 -13.89
N GLY A 213 -15.96 -1.73 -13.94
CA GLY A 213 -14.97 -2.54 -14.62
C GLY A 213 -14.93 -4.01 -14.21
N ALA A 214 -13.87 -4.70 -14.62
CA ALA A 214 -13.64 -6.12 -14.33
C ALA A 214 -12.32 -6.33 -13.60
N PHE A 215 -12.30 -7.23 -12.62
CA PHE A 215 -11.11 -7.67 -11.92
C PHE A 215 -10.54 -8.91 -12.59
N ILE A 216 -9.24 -8.92 -12.82
CA ILE A 216 -8.51 -10.02 -13.46
C ILE A 216 -7.37 -10.45 -12.55
N LYS A 217 -7.26 -11.76 -12.36
CA LYS A 217 -6.15 -12.38 -11.65
C LYS A 217 -5.17 -12.97 -12.66
N PHE A 218 -3.90 -12.62 -12.57
CA PHE A 218 -2.84 -13.06 -13.48
C PHE A 218 -1.55 -13.35 -12.71
N GLY A 219 -0.58 -13.99 -13.36
CA GLY A 219 0.65 -14.47 -12.75
C GLY A 219 0.61 -15.95 -12.42
N ALA A 220 1.71 -16.48 -11.90
CA ALA A 220 1.83 -17.89 -11.51
C ALA A 220 1.58 -18.05 -10.01
N ALA A 221 0.82 -19.09 -9.63
CA ALA A 221 0.64 -19.43 -8.22
C ALA A 221 1.99 -19.76 -7.56
N PRO A 222 2.29 -19.31 -6.32
CA PRO A 222 1.39 -18.61 -5.40
C PRO A 222 1.40 -17.07 -5.54
N GLU A 223 2.12 -16.51 -6.49
CA GLU A 223 2.36 -15.06 -6.68
C GLU A 223 1.36 -14.42 -7.64
N GLU A 224 0.07 -14.79 -7.54
CA GLU A 224 -0.97 -14.22 -8.37
C GLU A 224 -1.31 -12.77 -7.97
N ILE A 225 -1.49 -11.93 -8.98
CA ILE A 225 -1.80 -10.50 -8.83
C ILE A 225 -3.21 -10.24 -9.33
N GLU A 226 -3.96 -9.40 -8.62
CA GLU A 226 -5.24 -8.91 -9.09
C GLU A 226 -5.07 -7.52 -9.72
N GLY A 227 -5.56 -7.36 -10.95
CA GLY A 227 -5.58 -6.11 -11.70
C GLY A 227 -7.00 -5.69 -12.05
N LEU A 228 -7.17 -4.41 -12.37
CA LEU A 228 -8.45 -3.82 -12.76
C LEU A 228 -8.42 -3.43 -14.24
N ILE A 229 -9.45 -3.86 -14.98
CA ILE A 229 -9.80 -3.29 -16.27
C ILE A 229 -10.97 -2.34 -16.05
N HIS A 230 -10.73 -1.04 -16.18
CA HIS A 230 -11.80 -0.05 -16.13
C HIS A 230 -12.78 -0.25 -17.31
N ILE A 231 -14.06 0.10 -17.13
CA ILE A 231 -15.10 -0.07 -18.15
C ILE A 231 -14.72 0.55 -19.51
N SER A 232 -14.03 1.69 -19.52
CA SER A 232 -13.53 2.37 -20.72
C SER A 232 -12.37 1.66 -21.42
N GLU A 233 -11.77 0.66 -20.78
CA GLU A 233 -10.64 -0.12 -21.28
C GLU A 233 -11.02 -1.54 -21.71
N LEU A 234 -12.32 -1.88 -21.65
CA LEU A 234 -12.85 -3.17 -22.10
C LEU A 234 -12.97 -3.26 -23.61
N ASP A 235 -13.48 -2.23 -24.25
CA ASP A 235 -13.63 -2.16 -25.72
C ASP A 235 -13.56 -0.71 -26.23
N TRP A 236 -13.39 -0.55 -27.55
CA TRP A 236 -13.46 0.73 -28.26
C TRP A 236 -14.89 1.28 -28.36
N GLN A 237 -15.91 0.40 -28.30
CA GLN A 237 -17.31 0.80 -28.20
C GLN A 237 -17.67 1.26 -26.79
N LEU A 238 -18.70 2.09 -26.68
CA LEU A 238 -19.26 2.47 -25.39
C LEU A 238 -19.89 1.23 -24.74
N VAL A 239 -19.28 0.77 -23.64
CA VAL A 239 -19.77 -0.36 -22.85
C VAL A 239 -20.63 0.20 -21.72
N SER A 240 -21.88 -0.24 -21.60
CA SER A 240 -22.78 0.16 -20.51
C SER A 240 -22.71 -0.79 -19.32
N ASN A 241 -22.44 -2.06 -19.59
CA ASN A 241 -22.27 -3.08 -18.55
C ASN A 241 -21.06 -3.96 -18.89
N PRO A 242 -20.04 -4.02 -18.02
CA PRO A 242 -18.86 -4.85 -18.25
C PRO A 242 -19.17 -6.34 -18.50
N GLY A 243 -20.26 -6.87 -17.92
CA GLY A 243 -20.71 -8.25 -18.12
C GLY A 243 -21.14 -8.60 -19.56
N GLU A 244 -21.34 -7.60 -20.42
CA GLU A 244 -21.60 -7.80 -21.85
C GLU A 244 -20.32 -8.17 -22.63
N VAL A 245 -19.17 -7.74 -22.12
CA VAL A 245 -17.87 -7.93 -22.79
C VAL A 245 -17.08 -9.09 -22.19
N VAL A 246 -17.11 -9.26 -20.87
CA VAL A 246 -16.36 -10.30 -20.16
C VAL A 246 -17.25 -11.04 -19.17
N LYS A 247 -16.88 -12.30 -18.85
CA LYS A 247 -17.61 -13.14 -17.88
C LYS A 247 -16.66 -13.59 -16.77
N VAL A 248 -17.19 -13.71 -15.55
CA VAL A 248 -16.43 -14.29 -14.42
C VAL A 248 -16.00 -15.71 -14.76
N GLY A 249 -14.74 -16.04 -14.49
CA GLY A 249 -14.10 -17.32 -14.83
C GLY A 249 -13.55 -17.38 -16.25
N GLN A 250 -13.74 -16.35 -17.08
CA GLN A 250 -13.19 -16.29 -18.44
C GLN A 250 -11.68 -15.99 -18.37
N THR A 251 -10.88 -16.80 -19.08
CA THR A 251 -9.46 -16.50 -19.30
C THR A 251 -9.31 -15.65 -20.55
N LEU A 252 -8.49 -14.58 -20.44
CA LEU A 252 -8.29 -13.64 -21.52
C LEU A 252 -6.89 -12.99 -21.41
N GLN A 253 -6.43 -12.42 -22.52
CA GLN A 253 -5.23 -11.60 -22.57
C GLN A 253 -5.57 -10.15 -22.29
N ALA A 254 -4.74 -9.48 -21.49
CA ALA A 254 -4.87 -8.06 -21.21
C ALA A 254 -3.51 -7.39 -21.24
N LYS A 255 -3.46 -6.13 -21.67
CA LYS A 255 -2.24 -5.33 -21.69
C LYS A 255 -2.15 -4.44 -20.46
N ILE A 256 -1.03 -4.43 -19.78
CA ILE A 256 -0.76 -3.55 -18.66
C ILE A 256 -0.63 -2.11 -19.19
N ILE A 257 -1.51 -1.22 -18.75
CA ILE A 257 -1.49 0.20 -19.15
C ILE A 257 -0.86 1.08 -18.08
N ASP A 258 -0.98 0.71 -16.82
CA ASP A 258 -0.35 1.43 -15.70
C ASP A 258 -0.18 0.53 -14.48
N ILE A 259 0.83 0.86 -13.64
CA ILE A 259 1.07 0.23 -12.34
C ILE A 259 1.23 1.37 -11.34
N ASN A 260 0.27 1.55 -10.44
CA ASN A 260 0.27 2.65 -9.49
C ASN A 260 -0.10 2.14 -8.08
N ASN A 261 0.70 2.49 -7.07
CA ASN A 261 0.47 2.15 -5.65
C ASN A 261 0.07 0.69 -5.41
N SER A 262 0.77 -0.26 -6.04
CA SER A 262 0.49 -1.70 -5.98
C SER A 262 -0.83 -2.14 -6.65
N GLN A 263 -1.48 -1.27 -7.41
CA GLN A 263 -2.61 -1.62 -8.27
C GLN A 263 -2.17 -1.68 -9.73
N VAL A 264 -2.62 -2.72 -10.43
CA VAL A 264 -2.33 -2.90 -11.86
C VAL A 264 -3.58 -2.57 -12.66
N PHE A 265 -3.43 -1.65 -13.60
CA PHE A 265 -4.47 -1.29 -14.55
C PHE A 265 -4.21 -1.97 -15.88
N LEU A 266 -5.24 -2.61 -16.41
CA LEU A 266 -5.17 -3.43 -17.60
C LEU A 266 -6.14 -2.93 -18.67
N SER A 267 -5.87 -3.25 -19.93
CA SER A 267 -6.73 -2.89 -21.06
C SER A 267 -6.87 -4.06 -22.02
N LEU A 268 -8.10 -4.39 -22.41
CA LEU A 268 -8.43 -5.25 -23.55
C LEU A 268 -8.45 -4.45 -24.85
N LYS A 269 -8.87 -3.19 -24.75
CA LYS A 269 -8.95 -2.24 -25.85
C LYS A 269 -7.57 -2.04 -26.50
N ALA A 270 -6.49 -1.98 -25.70
CA ALA A 270 -5.12 -1.79 -26.18
C ALA A 270 -4.54 -2.98 -26.96
N LEU A 271 -5.23 -4.13 -26.97
CA LEU A 271 -4.91 -5.31 -27.81
C LEU A 271 -5.67 -5.33 -29.14
N LYS A 272 -6.68 -4.49 -29.30
CA LYS A 272 -7.50 -4.39 -30.51
C LYS A 272 -7.00 -3.21 -31.33
N GLU A 273 -7.05 -3.35 -32.63
CA GLU A 273 -6.81 -2.22 -33.53
C GLU A 273 -7.74 -1.07 -33.22
N ASN A 274 -7.21 0.15 -33.24
CA ASN A 274 -7.98 1.34 -32.98
C ASN A 274 -8.86 1.69 -34.21
N PRO A 275 -10.16 1.50 -34.15
CA PRO A 275 -11.01 1.76 -35.32
C PRO A 275 -11.13 3.24 -35.67
N TRP A 276 -10.76 4.15 -34.73
CA TRP A 276 -10.76 5.59 -34.99
C TRP A 276 -9.60 6.04 -35.88
N GLU A 277 -8.49 5.28 -35.96
CA GLU A 277 -7.42 5.56 -36.90
C GLU A 277 -7.85 5.36 -38.35
N GLU A 278 -8.75 4.39 -38.60
CA GLU A 278 -9.32 4.15 -39.92
C GLU A 278 -10.27 5.30 -40.33
N ILE A 279 -11.05 5.80 -39.37
CA ILE A 279 -11.90 6.99 -39.60
C ILE A 279 -11.07 8.21 -39.94
N GLU A 280 -10.00 8.48 -39.18
CA GLU A 280 -9.14 9.65 -39.41
C GLU A 280 -8.47 9.63 -40.81
N LYS A 281 -8.15 8.43 -41.30
CA LYS A 281 -7.54 8.26 -42.63
C LYS A 281 -8.54 8.40 -43.78
N ASN A 282 -9.76 7.91 -43.59
CA ASN A 282 -10.69 7.72 -44.69
C ASN A 282 -11.78 8.80 -44.76
N TYR A 283 -12.02 9.55 -43.68
CA TYR A 283 -13.12 10.52 -43.61
C TYR A 283 -12.65 11.88 -43.09
N LYS A 284 -13.25 12.93 -43.61
CA LYS A 284 -13.00 14.32 -43.22
C LYS A 284 -14.31 15.00 -42.87
N LYS A 285 -14.22 16.14 -42.20
CA LYS A 285 -15.35 17.03 -41.96
C LYS A 285 -16.01 17.41 -43.31
N GLY A 286 -17.32 17.22 -43.40
CA GLY A 286 -18.15 17.46 -44.59
C GLY A 286 -18.36 16.25 -45.49
N ASP A 287 -17.69 15.13 -45.22
CA ASP A 287 -17.90 13.89 -45.95
C ASP A 287 -19.24 13.25 -45.57
N LYS A 288 -19.81 12.52 -46.52
CA LYS A 288 -21.03 11.76 -46.29
C LYS A 288 -20.70 10.33 -45.84
N ILE A 289 -21.40 9.88 -44.83
CA ILE A 289 -21.28 8.52 -44.28
C ILE A 289 -22.65 7.88 -44.05
N LYS A 290 -22.77 6.61 -44.42
CA LYS A 290 -23.94 5.82 -44.04
C LYS A 290 -23.83 5.34 -42.63
N GLY A 291 -24.88 5.54 -41.85
CA GLY A 291 -24.92 5.10 -40.46
C GLY A 291 -26.29 4.52 -40.09
N LYS A 292 -26.28 3.56 -39.19
CA LYS A 292 -27.49 2.92 -38.65
C LYS A 292 -27.82 3.57 -37.31
N VAL A 293 -29.06 4.07 -37.18
CA VAL A 293 -29.55 4.62 -35.89
C VAL A 293 -29.72 3.49 -34.90
N ILE A 294 -29.03 3.54 -33.77
CA ILE A 294 -29.05 2.53 -32.70
C ILE A 294 -30.08 2.88 -31.64
N SER A 295 -30.01 4.12 -31.12
CA SER A 295 -30.87 4.56 -30.03
C SER A 295 -31.03 6.07 -30.00
N PHE A 296 -32.07 6.54 -29.31
CA PHE A 296 -32.27 7.95 -29.02
C PHE A 296 -31.92 8.28 -27.57
N SER A 297 -31.44 9.47 -27.33
CA SER A 297 -31.16 10.04 -26.02
C SER A 297 -31.65 11.48 -25.92
N ALA A 298 -31.60 12.06 -24.73
CA ALA A 298 -31.94 13.49 -24.53
C ALA A 298 -31.08 14.44 -25.37
N PHE A 299 -29.89 14.01 -25.79
CA PHE A 299 -28.91 14.80 -26.54
C PHE A 299 -29.04 14.63 -28.08
N GLY A 300 -29.70 13.57 -28.52
CA GLY A 300 -29.83 13.26 -29.96
C GLY A 300 -29.86 11.77 -30.24
N ALA A 301 -29.69 11.41 -31.54
CA ALA A 301 -29.67 10.03 -32.03
C ALA A 301 -28.21 9.50 -32.07
N PHE A 302 -28.00 8.34 -31.49
CA PHE A 302 -26.74 7.59 -31.64
C PHE A 302 -26.79 6.76 -32.94
N VAL A 303 -25.78 6.98 -33.76
CA VAL A 303 -25.66 6.39 -35.08
C VAL A 303 -24.39 5.56 -35.18
N GLU A 304 -24.48 4.30 -35.49
CA GLU A 304 -23.31 3.45 -35.77
C GLU A 304 -22.90 3.67 -37.23
N VAL A 305 -21.72 4.24 -37.43
CA VAL A 305 -21.20 4.57 -38.77
C VAL A 305 -20.25 3.50 -39.30
N LEU A 306 -19.52 2.85 -38.41
CA LEU A 306 -18.72 1.65 -38.66
C LEU A 306 -18.84 0.70 -37.46
N PRO A 307 -18.47 -0.58 -37.60
CA PRO A 307 -18.47 -1.50 -36.48
C PRO A 307 -17.72 -0.91 -35.28
N LYS A 308 -18.40 -0.78 -34.13
CA LYS A 308 -17.88 -0.21 -32.87
C LYS A 308 -17.66 1.30 -32.84
N ILE A 309 -17.96 2.05 -33.88
CA ILE A 309 -17.89 3.51 -33.93
C ILE A 309 -19.28 4.11 -33.98
N ARG A 310 -19.56 4.93 -32.98
CA ARG A 310 -20.86 5.64 -32.89
C ARG A 310 -20.62 7.15 -33.01
N GLY A 311 -21.41 7.77 -33.87
CA GLY A 311 -21.55 9.23 -33.95
C GLY A 311 -22.82 9.68 -33.27
N LEU A 312 -22.89 10.94 -32.90
CA LEU A 312 -24.08 11.61 -32.35
C LEU A 312 -24.63 12.59 -33.37
N CYS A 313 -25.87 12.34 -33.81
CA CYS A 313 -26.68 13.33 -34.51
C CYS A 313 -27.41 14.15 -33.44
N HIS A 314 -26.87 15.36 -33.14
CA HIS A 314 -27.36 16.17 -32.01
C HIS A 314 -28.77 16.69 -32.28
N ILE A 315 -29.56 16.82 -31.20
CA ILE A 315 -30.95 17.30 -31.28
C ILE A 315 -31.06 18.68 -31.90
N SER A 316 -30.03 19.54 -31.79
CA SER A 316 -29.98 20.87 -32.39
C SER A 316 -30.03 20.89 -33.93
N GLU A 317 -29.80 19.74 -34.59
CA GLU A 317 -29.93 19.60 -36.02
C GLU A 317 -31.42 19.43 -36.47
N PHE A 318 -32.32 19.31 -35.50
CA PHE A 318 -33.76 19.23 -35.66
C PHE A 318 -34.45 20.36 -34.89
N THR A 319 -35.66 20.75 -35.29
CA THR A 319 -36.44 21.77 -34.58
C THR A 319 -37.06 21.25 -33.27
N SER A 320 -37.26 19.94 -33.18
CA SER A 320 -37.78 19.28 -31.97
C SER A 320 -37.40 17.81 -31.88
N SER A 321 -37.50 17.22 -30.67
CA SER A 321 -37.30 15.78 -30.46
C SER A 321 -38.29 14.94 -31.29
N LYS A 322 -39.52 15.42 -31.48
CA LYS A 322 -40.51 14.74 -32.33
C LYS A 322 -40.09 14.67 -33.80
N GLU A 323 -39.60 15.78 -34.33
CA GLU A 323 -39.11 15.81 -35.71
C GLU A 323 -37.93 14.86 -35.92
N MET A 324 -37.05 14.76 -34.93
CA MET A 324 -35.94 13.82 -34.94
C MET A 324 -36.45 12.37 -34.99
N GLU A 325 -37.44 12.00 -34.14
CA GLU A 325 -37.99 10.65 -34.07
C GLU A 325 -38.86 10.32 -35.31
N ASP A 326 -39.49 11.32 -35.92
CA ASP A 326 -40.23 11.19 -37.17
C ASP A 326 -39.32 11.00 -38.38
N SER A 327 -38.15 11.69 -38.37
CA SER A 327 -37.17 11.66 -39.47
C SER A 327 -36.22 10.49 -39.39
N LEU A 328 -35.93 9.99 -38.20
CA LEU A 328 -35.03 8.88 -37.92
C LEU A 328 -35.76 7.77 -37.20
N LYS A 329 -35.54 6.51 -37.62
CA LYS A 329 -36.10 5.33 -36.95
C LYS A 329 -34.96 4.43 -36.45
N ALA A 330 -35.05 4.00 -35.20
CA ALA A 330 -34.07 3.05 -34.64
C ALA A 330 -34.04 1.77 -35.50
N GLY A 331 -32.83 1.28 -35.76
CA GLY A 331 -32.59 0.11 -36.59
C GLY A 331 -32.46 0.38 -38.08
N GLN A 332 -32.82 1.58 -38.59
CA GLN A 332 -32.68 1.96 -39.98
C GLN A 332 -31.40 2.71 -40.28
N SER A 333 -30.93 2.61 -41.52
CA SER A 333 -29.70 3.27 -42.00
C SER A 333 -30.06 4.51 -42.83
N TYR A 334 -29.34 5.57 -42.56
CA TYR A 334 -29.50 6.87 -43.26
C TYR A 334 -28.13 7.39 -43.71
N GLU A 335 -28.12 8.38 -44.54
CA GLU A 335 -26.93 9.11 -44.92
C GLU A 335 -26.75 10.33 -44.02
N PHE A 336 -25.53 10.52 -43.48
CA PHE A 336 -25.20 11.62 -42.60
C PHE A 336 -23.99 12.39 -43.12
N ASP A 337 -24.01 13.69 -42.94
CA ASP A 337 -22.85 14.56 -43.16
C ASP A 337 -22.03 14.65 -41.84
N ILE A 338 -20.71 14.52 -41.92
CA ILE A 338 -19.83 14.58 -40.80
C ILE A 338 -19.55 16.06 -40.43
N LEU A 339 -19.97 16.49 -39.23
CA LEU A 339 -19.76 17.83 -38.75
C LEU A 339 -18.39 17.98 -38.09
N THR A 340 -18.02 17.03 -37.19
CA THR A 340 -16.73 16.99 -36.51
C THR A 340 -16.31 15.55 -36.30
N ILE A 341 -14.97 15.33 -36.36
CA ILE A 341 -14.34 14.06 -35.98
C ILE A 341 -13.28 14.39 -34.94
N GLU A 342 -13.38 13.80 -33.78
CA GLU A 342 -12.44 13.93 -32.66
C GLU A 342 -11.94 12.55 -32.24
N PRO A 343 -10.94 11.98 -32.97
CA PRO A 343 -10.50 10.59 -32.74
C PRO A 343 -9.94 10.36 -31.34
N LYS A 344 -9.27 11.37 -30.77
CA LYS A 344 -8.70 11.29 -29.40
C LYS A 344 -9.77 11.21 -28.31
N GLU A 345 -10.92 11.83 -28.54
CA GLU A 345 -12.06 11.81 -27.61
C GLU A 345 -13.07 10.73 -27.94
N HIS A 346 -12.84 9.95 -29.03
CA HIS A 346 -13.75 8.95 -29.58
C HIS A 346 -15.15 9.51 -29.85
N ARG A 347 -15.20 10.70 -30.44
CA ARG A 347 -16.44 11.42 -30.74
C ARG A 347 -16.54 11.79 -32.21
N MET A 348 -17.75 11.68 -32.74
CA MET A 348 -18.10 12.13 -34.06
C MET A 348 -19.48 12.80 -34.00
N SER A 349 -19.57 14.03 -34.50
CA SER A 349 -20.87 14.72 -34.65
C SER A 349 -21.36 14.59 -36.08
N LEU A 350 -22.62 14.25 -36.20
CA LEU A 350 -23.28 13.96 -37.45
C LEU A 350 -24.50 14.86 -37.67
N LYS A 351 -24.84 15.09 -38.92
CA LYS A 351 -26.05 15.77 -39.35
C LYS A 351 -26.75 14.88 -40.40
N LEU A 352 -28.06 14.77 -40.35
CA LEU A 352 -28.81 14.05 -41.36
C LEU A 352 -28.66 14.75 -42.72
N SER A 353 -28.16 14.02 -43.73
CA SER A 353 -28.04 14.51 -45.10
C SER A 353 -29.44 14.73 -45.67
N LYS A 354 -29.70 15.90 -46.23
CA LYS A 354 -30.96 16.21 -46.91
C LYS A 354 -30.98 15.61 -48.30
#